data_c2e173ef7257e7627166d6148a3e8cfd
#
_entry.id   c2e173ef7257e7627166d6148a3e8cfd
#
_cell.length_a   1.000
_cell.length_b   1.000
_cell.length_c   1.000
_cell.angle_alpha   90.00
_cell.angle_beta   90.00
_cell.angle_gamma   90.00
#
_symmetry.space_group_name_H-M   'P 1'
#
loop_
_entity.id
_entity.type
_entity.pdbx_description
1 polymer ?
#
loop_
_entity_poly.entity_id
_entity_poly.type
_entity_poly.pdbx_seq_one_letter_code
_entity_poly.pdbx_strand_id
1 'polypeptide(L)'
;MIKHLTIFRFIYLLCLVFVLIHFILGLFGFAFTPILWNFWFFGLCLTLFIQPWTIFYKTRIFQWHHLIFQALSGFIALLIWFMTFFFFSMVPDSSMPINIDYYVNKENNEIRIIRGSLLHEIHEYHDLVNPLIMKSKVKYVEN
;
A
#
# COMPACT_ATOMS: atom_id res chain seq x y z
N MET A 1 -14.38 -6.01 -24.86
CA MET A 1 -13.98 -6.85 -23.72
C MET A 1 -12.45 -6.92 -23.54
N ILE A 2 -11.68 -7.14 -24.58
CA ILE A 2 -10.21 -7.29 -24.52
C ILE A 2 -9.49 -6.05 -23.98
N LYS A 3 -9.87 -4.82 -24.39
CA LYS A 3 -9.19 -3.58 -23.96
C LYS A 3 -9.21 -3.30 -22.45
N HIS A 4 -10.30 -3.60 -21.75
CA HIS A 4 -10.37 -3.35 -20.30
C HIS A 4 -9.60 -4.40 -19.49
N LEU A 5 -9.63 -5.65 -19.92
CA LEU A 5 -8.81 -6.70 -19.32
C LEU A 5 -7.31 -6.37 -19.46
N THR A 6 -6.93 -5.74 -20.57
CA THR A 6 -5.55 -5.28 -20.81
C THR A 6 -5.14 -4.17 -19.86
N ILE A 7 -6.05 -3.22 -19.54
CA ILE A 7 -5.76 -2.13 -18.60
C ILE A 7 -5.48 -2.69 -17.20
N PHE A 8 -6.33 -3.59 -16.68
CA PHE A 8 -6.10 -4.19 -15.36
C PHE A 8 -4.81 -5.02 -15.31
N ARG A 9 -4.51 -5.79 -16.36
CA ARG A 9 -3.24 -6.51 -16.46
C ARG A 9 -2.05 -5.57 -16.42
N PHE A 10 -2.15 -4.43 -17.09
CA PHE A 10 -1.10 -3.42 -17.08
C PHE A 10 -0.92 -2.80 -15.69
N ILE A 11 -2.01 -2.49 -14.97
CA ILE A 11 -1.95 -1.98 -13.59
C ILE A 11 -1.28 -3.00 -12.67
N TYR A 12 -1.66 -4.29 -12.73
CA TYR A 12 -1.02 -5.33 -11.93
C TYR A 12 0.46 -5.52 -12.26
N LEU A 13 0.81 -5.41 -13.55
CA LEU A 13 2.21 -5.44 -13.96
C LEU A 13 2.99 -4.27 -13.37
N LEU A 14 2.43 -3.05 -13.39
CA LEU A 14 3.04 -1.89 -12.74
C LEU A 14 3.21 -2.08 -11.23
N CYS A 15 2.20 -2.65 -10.56
CA CYS A 15 2.29 -2.97 -9.14
C CYS A 15 3.41 -3.97 -8.85
N LEU A 16 3.60 -4.97 -9.71
CA LEU A 16 4.68 -5.96 -9.58
C LEU A 16 6.06 -5.33 -9.84
N VAL A 17 6.17 -4.51 -10.90
CA VAL A 17 7.40 -3.79 -11.21
C VAL A 17 7.81 -2.85 -10.05
N PHE A 18 6.84 -2.19 -9.42
CA PHE A 18 7.08 -1.36 -8.24
C PHE A 18 7.76 -2.14 -7.10
N VAL A 19 7.23 -3.35 -6.80
CA VAL A 19 7.81 -4.23 -5.77
C VAL A 19 9.21 -4.69 -6.15
N LEU A 20 9.43 -5.02 -7.42
CA LEU A 20 10.75 -5.40 -7.92
C LEU A 20 11.76 -4.25 -7.81
N ILE A 21 11.35 -3.03 -8.15
CA ILE A 21 12.22 -1.84 -8.00
C ILE A 21 12.56 -1.62 -6.52
N HIS A 22 11.58 -1.75 -5.62
CA HIS A 22 11.85 -1.64 -4.18
C HIS A 22 12.88 -2.67 -3.71
N PHE A 23 12.75 -3.93 -4.17
CA PHE A 23 13.72 -4.97 -3.83
C PHE A 23 15.13 -4.63 -4.33
N ILE A 24 15.24 -4.15 -5.58
CA ILE A 24 16.54 -3.70 -6.14
C ILE A 24 17.11 -2.53 -5.34
N LEU A 25 16.30 -1.53 -5.00
CA LEU A 25 16.72 -0.40 -4.17
C LEU A 25 17.25 -0.87 -2.80
N GLY A 26 16.62 -1.88 -2.21
CA GLY A 26 17.04 -2.49 -0.95
C GLY A 26 18.47 -3.05 -1.01
N LEU A 27 18.88 -3.62 -2.14
CA LEU A 27 20.25 -4.11 -2.34
C LEU A 27 21.29 -2.97 -2.29
N PHE A 28 20.89 -1.74 -2.63
CA PHE A 28 21.73 -0.55 -2.57
C PHE A 28 21.59 0.24 -1.26
N GLY A 29 20.81 -0.26 -0.30
CA GLY A 29 20.57 0.41 0.97
C GLY A 29 19.55 1.55 0.91
N PHE A 30 18.69 1.55 -0.10
CA PHE A 30 17.59 2.51 -0.25
C PHE A 30 16.23 1.81 -0.10
N ALA A 31 15.22 2.59 0.28
CA ALA A 31 13.85 2.12 0.38
C ALA A 31 12.89 3.20 -0.13
N PHE A 32 11.71 2.81 -0.58
CA PHE A 32 10.64 3.74 -0.82
C PHE A 32 10.08 4.26 0.50
N THR A 33 9.69 5.54 0.50
CA THR A 33 9.01 6.14 1.66
C THR A 33 7.61 5.53 1.85
N PRO A 34 7.04 5.60 3.07
CA PRO A 34 5.67 5.15 3.35
C PRO A 34 4.62 5.79 2.44
N ILE A 35 4.85 7.01 1.95
CA ILE A 35 3.96 7.69 0.99
C ILE A 35 3.73 6.82 -0.25
N LEU A 36 4.81 6.33 -0.88
CA LEU A 36 4.72 5.50 -2.08
C LEU A 36 4.06 4.16 -1.80
N TRP A 37 4.38 3.55 -0.67
CA TRP A 37 3.78 2.28 -0.28
C TRP A 37 2.29 2.40 0.01
N ASN A 38 1.88 3.45 0.71
CA ASN A 38 0.47 3.73 0.96
C ASN A 38 -0.28 3.93 -0.36
N PHE A 39 0.30 4.74 -1.28
CA PHE A 39 -0.30 4.96 -2.59
C PHE A 39 -0.42 3.67 -3.41
N TRP A 40 0.62 2.84 -3.41
CA TRP A 40 0.60 1.53 -4.06
C TRP A 40 -0.50 0.63 -3.48
N PHE A 41 -0.57 0.53 -2.15
CA PHE A 41 -1.54 -0.32 -1.46
C PHE A 41 -2.98 0.13 -1.72
N PHE A 42 -3.28 1.42 -1.54
CA PHE A 42 -4.61 1.95 -1.81
C PHE A 42 -4.97 1.83 -3.28
N GLY A 43 -4.04 2.06 -4.20
CA GLY A 43 -4.23 1.89 -5.63
C GLY A 43 -4.55 0.44 -6.01
N LEU A 44 -3.86 -0.52 -5.40
CA LEU A 44 -4.12 -1.96 -5.58
C LEU A 44 -5.52 -2.33 -5.06
N CYS A 45 -5.87 -1.91 -3.85
CA CYS A 45 -7.19 -2.18 -3.26
C CYS A 45 -8.32 -1.56 -4.10
N LEU A 46 -8.14 -0.32 -4.56
CA LEU A 46 -9.11 0.35 -5.43
C LEU A 46 -9.27 -0.39 -6.76
N THR A 47 -8.17 -0.86 -7.34
CA THR A 47 -8.18 -1.63 -8.59
C THR A 47 -8.94 -2.94 -8.41
N LEU A 48 -8.69 -3.67 -7.33
CA LEU A 48 -9.39 -4.90 -6.98
C LEU A 48 -10.90 -4.65 -6.74
N PHE A 49 -11.25 -3.50 -6.19
CA PHE A 49 -12.64 -3.12 -6.00
C PHE A 49 -13.35 -2.76 -7.32
N ILE A 50 -12.71 -2.01 -8.19
CA ILE A 50 -13.31 -1.53 -9.45
C ILE A 50 -13.39 -2.65 -10.51
N GLN A 51 -12.44 -3.59 -10.52
CA GLN A 51 -12.36 -4.63 -11.55
C GLN A 51 -13.65 -5.45 -11.70
N PRO A 52 -14.31 -5.99 -10.64
CA PRO A 52 -15.58 -6.70 -10.76
C PRO A 52 -16.67 -5.84 -11.39
N TRP A 53 -16.77 -4.56 -11.01
CA TRP A 53 -17.77 -3.63 -11.55
C TRP A 53 -17.65 -3.47 -13.05
N THR A 54 -16.43 -3.36 -13.57
CA THR A 54 -16.21 -3.21 -15.01
C THR A 54 -16.54 -4.48 -15.80
N ILE A 55 -16.35 -5.65 -15.21
CA ILE A 55 -16.70 -6.94 -15.82
C ILE A 55 -18.22 -7.06 -15.89
N PHE A 56 -18.92 -6.80 -14.81
CA PHE A 56 -20.38 -6.95 -14.72
C PHE A 56 -21.14 -5.88 -15.54
N TYR A 57 -20.69 -4.64 -15.53
CA TYR A 57 -21.32 -3.58 -16.32
C TYR A 57 -21.35 -3.89 -17.82
N LYS A 58 -20.34 -4.59 -18.34
CA LYS A 58 -20.23 -4.94 -19.76
C LYS A 58 -21.06 -6.15 -20.18
N THR A 59 -21.37 -7.06 -19.28
CA THR A 59 -22.09 -8.29 -19.62
C THR A 59 -23.57 -8.10 -19.83
N ARG A 60 -24.12 -6.88 -19.61
CA ARG A 60 -25.56 -6.52 -19.72
C ARG A 60 -26.51 -7.47 -18.97
N ILE A 61 -25.97 -8.36 -18.13
CA ILE A 61 -26.78 -9.27 -17.35
C ILE A 61 -27.14 -8.57 -16.07
N PHE A 62 -28.16 -7.71 -16.12
CA PHE A 62 -28.72 -7.04 -14.96
C PHE A 62 -29.67 -8.01 -14.24
N GLN A 63 -29.08 -9.00 -13.58
CA GLN A 63 -29.82 -9.92 -12.72
C GLN A 63 -29.44 -9.64 -11.27
N TRP A 64 -30.41 -9.69 -10.37
CA TRP A 64 -30.23 -9.41 -8.94
C TRP A 64 -29.09 -10.20 -8.29
N HIS A 65 -28.84 -11.43 -8.73
CA HIS A 65 -27.76 -12.27 -8.20
C HIS A 65 -26.38 -11.70 -8.51
N HIS A 66 -26.20 -11.01 -9.63
CA HIS A 66 -24.92 -10.36 -9.96
C HIS A 66 -24.67 -9.15 -9.07
N LEU A 67 -25.72 -8.43 -8.71
CA LEU A 67 -25.64 -7.27 -7.82
C LEU A 67 -25.27 -7.72 -6.40
N ILE A 68 -25.88 -8.81 -5.91
CA ILE A 68 -25.56 -9.42 -4.61
C ILE A 68 -24.10 -9.92 -4.60
N PHE A 69 -23.68 -10.65 -5.64
CA PHE A 69 -22.30 -11.16 -5.73
C PHE A 69 -21.27 -10.02 -5.79
N GLN A 70 -21.59 -8.94 -6.47
CA GLN A 70 -20.76 -7.75 -6.57
C GLN A 70 -20.64 -7.02 -5.24
N ALA A 71 -21.77 -6.83 -4.54
CA ALA A 71 -21.78 -6.24 -3.20
C ALA A 71 -20.95 -7.09 -2.23
N LEU A 72 -21.12 -8.42 -2.30
CA LEU A 72 -20.36 -9.35 -1.47
C LEU A 72 -18.85 -9.30 -1.77
N SER A 73 -18.46 -9.27 -3.04
CA SER A 73 -17.04 -9.16 -3.43
C SER A 73 -16.42 -7.83 -3.00
N GLY A 74 -17.17 -6.73 -3.10
CA GLY A 74 -16.77 -5.42 -2.59
C GLY A 74 -16.61 -5.39 -1.08
N PHE A 75 -17.55 -6.02 -0.36
CA PHE A 75 -17.48 -6.15 1.08
C PHE A 75 -16.28 -6.98 1.53
N ILE A 76 -16.00 -8.10 0.87
CA ILE A 76 -14.84 -8.94 1.14
C ILE A 76 -13.54 -8.16 0.87
N ALA A 77 -13.46 -7.43 -0.23
CA ALA A 77 -12.29 -6.60 -0.53
C ALA A 77 -12.05 -5.52 0.52
N LEU A 78 -13.11 -4.84 0.98
CA LEU A 78 -13.08 -3.87 2.08
C LEU A 78 -12.64 -4.51 3.39
N LEU A 79 -13.14 -5.70 3.70
CA LEU A 79 -12.83 -6.43 4.91
C LEU A 79 -11.36 -6.89 4.91
N ILE A 80 -10.85 -7.38 3.78
CA ILE A 80 -9.43 -7.75 3.61
C ILE A 80 -8.57 -6.49 3.79
N TRP A 81 -8.95 -5.38 3.17
CA TRP A 81 -8.25 -4.11 3.31
C TRP A 81 -8.20 -3.66 4.76
N PHE A 82 -9.35 -3.64 5.46
CA PHE A 82 -9.44 -3.25 6.86
C PHE A 82 -8.62 -4.16 7.77
N MET A 83 -8.73 -5.48 7.60
CA MET A 83 -7.98 -6.46 8.39
C MET A 83 -6.47 -6.34 8.16
N THR A 84 -6.05 -6.19 6.91
CA THR A 84 -4.65 -6.00 6.57
C THR A 84 -4.12 -4.73 7.22
N PHE A 85 -4.84 -3.62 7.08
CA PHE A 85 -4.49 -2.34 7.66
C PHE A 85 -4.41 -2.41 9.19
N PHE A 86 -5.45 -2.96 9.83
CA PHE A 86 -5.51 -3.12 11.28
C PHE A 86 -4.37 -4.02 11.80
N PHE A 87 -4.13 -5.14 11.10
CA PHE A 87 -3.06 -6.06 11.48
C PHE A 87 -1.69 -5.38 11.43
N PHE A 88 -1.40 -4.63 10.37
CA PHE A 88 -0.13 -3.91 10.23
C PHE A 88 0.03 -2.75 11.22
N SER A 89 -1.07 -2.13 11.64
CA SER A 89 -1.04 -1.10 12.69
C SER A 89 -0.81 -1.67 14.09
N MET A 90 -1.09 -2.97 14.30
CA MET A 90 -1.00 -3.62 15.60
C MET A 90 0.28 -4.43 15.83
N VAL A 91 1.05 -4.73 14.78
CA VAL A 91 2.30 -5.49 14.89
C VAL A 91 3.47 -4.54 15.08
N PRO A 92 4.07 -4.47 16.31
CA PRO A 92 5.11 -3.49 16.65
C PRO A 92 6.38 -3.63 15.81
N ASP A 93 6.71 -4.85 15.39
CA ASP A 93 7.94 -5.20 14.65
C ASP A 93 7.72 -5.31 13.14
N SER A 94 6.64 -4.77 12.62
CA SER A 94 6.41 -4.88 11.20
C SER A 94 7.46 -4.07 10.44
N SER A 95 8.40 -4.78 9.84
CA SER A 95 9.27 -4.23 8.78
C SER A 95 8.47 -3.80 7.54
N MET A 96 7.13 -3.78 7.66
CA MET A 96 6.24 -3.43 6.58
C MET A 96 6.33 -1.95 6.26
N PRO A 97 6.50 -1.64 4.99
CA PRO A 97 6.69 -0.27 4.53
C PRO A 97 5.40 0.56 4.53
N ILE A 98 4.23 -0.09 4.69
CA ILE A 98 2.93 0.59 4.75
C ILE A 98 2.77 1.18 6.15
N ASN A 99 2.75 2.49 6.26
CA ASN A 99 2.55 3.18 7.53
C ASN A 99 1.82 4.50 7.29
N ILE A 100 0.85 4.82 8.13
CA ILE A 100 0.11 6.10 8.07
C ILE A 100 0.78 7.14 8.95
N ASP A 101 1.34 6.71 10.07
CA ASP A 101 1.91 7.62 11.06
C ASP A 101 3.37 7.89 10.73
N TYR A 102 3.58 8.83 9.83
CA TYR A 102 4.92 9.30 9.48
C TYR A 102 4.94 10.84 9.37
N TYR A 103 6.07 11.42 9.66
CA TYR A 103 6.30 12.85 9.57
C TYR A 103 7.58 13.14 8.80
N VAL A 104 7.49 14.03 7.81
CA VAL A 104 8.65 14.45 7.00
C VAL A 104 9.16 15.78 7.53
N ASN A 105 10.38 15.79 8.06
CA ASN A 105 11.09 17.00 8.42
C ASN A 105 11.94 17.47 7.25
N LYS A 106 11.49 18.55 6.59
CA LYS A 106 12.18 19.11 5.41
C LYS A 106 13.47 19.85 5.78
N GLU A 107 13.59 20.37 7.00
CA GLU A 107 14.76 21.13 7.43
C GLU A 107 15.96 20.20 7.59
N ASN A 108 15.76 19.00 8.14
CA ASN A 108 16.83 18.03 8.39
C ASN A 108 16.92 16.95 7.30
N ASN A 109 16.07 16.98 6.26
CA ASN A 109 15.94 15.91 5.29
C ASN A 109 15.75 14.51 5.93
N GLU A 110 14.90 14.44 6.93
CA GLU A 110 14.63 13.23 7.68
C GLU A 110 13.15 12.86 7.61
N ILE A 111 12.86 11.57 7.64
CA ILE A 111 11.52 11.05 7.82
C ILE A 111 11.46 10.31 9.15
N ARG A 112 10.47 10.66 9.98
CA ARG A 112 10.12 9.94 11.20
C ARG A 112 8.98 9.00 10.89
N ILE A 113 9.17 7.72 11.18
CA ILE A 113 8.16 6.67 11.03
C ILE A 113 7.81 6.21 12.44
N ILE A 114 6.54 6.29 12.79
CA ILE A 114 6.04 5.84 14.09
C ILE A 114 5.63 4.40 13.93
N ARG A 115 6.29 3.50 14.66
CA ARG A 115 5.96 2.08 14.71
C ARG A 115 5.52 1.71 16.11
N GLY A 116 4.62 0.76 16.22
CA GLY A 116 4.23 0.23 17.51
C GLY A 116 2.74 0.19 17.75
N SER A 117 2.38 -0.32 18.91
CA SER A 117 1.01 -0.41 19.39
C SER A 117 0.68 0.80 20.26
N LEU A 118 -0.61 0.97 20.60
CA LEU A 118 -1.13 1.99 21.51
C LEU A 118 -0.39 2.14 22.86
N LEU A 119 0.44 1.16 23.23
CA LEU A 119 1.16 1.13 24.52
C LEU A 119 2.67 1.40 24.39
N HIS A 120 3.26 1.19 23.21
CA HIS A 120 4.67 1.42 22.95
C HIS A 120 4.85 1.94 21.54
N GLU A 121 5.12 3.23 21.43
CA GLU A 121 5.46 3.87 20.16
C GLU A 121 6.98 3.90 20.03
N ILE A 122 7.47 3.44 18.89
CA ILE A 122 8.87 3.50 18.50
C ILE A 122 8.98 4.47 17.33
N HIS A 123 9.80 5.49 17.50
CA HIS A 123 10.04 6.49 16.47
C HIS A 123 11.34 6.19 15.75
N GLU A 124 11.24 5.70 14.52
CA GLU A 124 12.39 5.44 13.65
C GLU A 124 12.66 6.64 12.75
N TYR A 125 13.90 7.10 12.73
CA TYR A 125 14.34 8.20 11.89
C TYR A 125 15.22 7.68 10.77
N HIS A 126 14.89 8.06 9.54
CA HIS A 126 15.65 7.73 8.34
C HIS A 126 16.05 9.00 7.58
N ASP A 127 17.23 8.98 6.98
CA ASP A 127 17.63 10.05 6.08
C ASP A 127 16.83 9.97 4.77
N LEU A 128 16.27 11.09 4.33
CA LEU A 128 15.63 11.23 3.03
C LEU A 128 16.65 11.55 1.96
N VAL A 129 16.60 10.82 0.86
CA VAL A 129 17.33 11.16 -0.37
C VAL A 129 16.48 12.13 -1.20
N ASN A 130 15.19 11.84 -1.28
CA ASN A 130 14.17 12.69 -1.88
C ASN A 130 12.79 12.33 -1.23
N PRO A 131 11.70 13.05 -1.52
CA PRO A 131 10.39 12.78 -0.91
C PRO A 131 9.86 11.35 -1.12
N LEU A 132 10.39 10.62 -2.08
CA LEU A 132 9.94 9.27 -2.46
C LEU A 132 10.89 8.16 -2.03
N ILE A 133 12.17 8.50 -1.74
CA ILE A 133 13.23 7.53 -1.44
C ILE A 133 13.92 7.94 -0.15
N MET A 134 14.11 6.97 0.74
CA MET A 134 14.84 7.11 2.00
C MET A 134 15.96 6.07 2.07
N LYS A 135 16.93 6.27 2.96
CA LYS A 135 17.87 5.21 3.30
C LYS A 135 17.17 4.13 4.10
N SER A 136 17.43 2.86 3.78
CA SER A 136 16.84 1.71 4.49
C SER A 136 17.37 1.59 5.91
N LYS A 137 18.59 2.09 6.18
CA LYS A 137 19.21 2.07 7.50
C LYS A 137 18.58 3.12 8.40
N VAL A 138 18.12 2.69 9.57
CA VAL A 138 17.64 3.57 10.64
C VAL A 138 18.81 4.43 11.14
N LYS A 139 18.60 5.72 11.27
CA LYS A 139 19.61 6.68 11.75
C LYS A 139 19.68 6.66 13.27
N TYR A 140 18.54 6.77 13.93
CA TYR A 140 18.37 6.63 15.37
C TYR A 140 16.92 6.27 15.70
N VAL A 141 16.71 5.79 16.91
CA VAL A 141 15.40 5.36 17.43
C VAL A 141 15.13 6.11 18.72
N GLU A 142 13.93 6.62 18.86
CA GLU A 142 13.39 7.19 20.11
C GLU A 142 12.23 6.30 20.59
N ASN A 143 12.18 6.06 21.91
CA ASN A 143 11.13 5.30 22.58
C ASN A 143 10.28 6.25 23.43
#